data_2899dd7707f79e380ba1ca69d20ca162
#
_entry.id   2899dd7707f79e380ba1ca69d20ca162
#
_cell.length_a   1.000
_cell.length_b   1.000
_cell.length_c   1.000
_cell.angle_alpha   90.00
_cell.angle_beta   90.00
_cell.angle_gamma   90.00
#
_symmetry.space_group_name_H-M   'P 1'
#
loop_
_entity.id
_entity.type
_entity.pdbx_description
1 polymer ?
#
loop_
_entity_poly.entity_id
_entity_poly.type
_entity_poly.pdbx_seq_one_letter_code
_entity_poly.pdbx_strand_id
1 'polypeptide(L)'
;MDIKKHNKGREKTVRRKRFRIAVFTAVLLGIVLMVFRYFDFVSKTIYEESVSHLTEVFHQSDNMLRELTDKNLTYLHIWGENLQNTSSEDEIRNYIKNAQEDAGFLDFFFLSADGNYKMVTGETGYLGLQENIEEEIRQGNDVIANAAVPGKSQLLVFATPKAHGTYQGFEYDAI
;
A
#
# COMPACT_ATOMS: atom_id res chain seq x y z
N MET A 1 56.78 -28.70 68.12
CA MET A 1 57.17 -28.41 66.74
C MET A 1 56.03 -28.69 65.74
N ASP A 2 54.71 -28.67 66.16
CA ASP A 2 53.58 -29.10 65.36
C ASP A 2 52.60 -28.00 64.84
N ILE A 3 52.69 -26.79 65.31
CA ILE A 3 51.76 -25.72 65.00
C ILE A 3 51.93 -25.18 63.55
N LYS A 4 53.16 -25.23 63.03
CA LYS A 4 53.47 -24.74 61.68
C LYS A 4 52.95 -25.67 60.53
N LYS A 5 52.80 -26.96 60.79
CA LYS A 5 52.30 -27.94 59.78
C LYS A 5 50.77 -27.81 59.57
N HIS A 6 50.04 -27.52 60.64
CA HIS A 6 48.57 -27.40 60.58
C HIS A 6 48.10 -26.16 59.84
N ASN A 7 48.85 -25.05 59.89
CA ASN A 7 48.51 -23.80 59.20
C ASN A 7 48.74 -23.92 57.65
N LYS A 8 49.78 -24.62 57.24
CA LYS A 8 50.09 -24.81 55.80
C LYS A 8 49.03 -25.66 55.07
N GLY A 9 48.39 -26.59 55.74
CA GLY A 9 47.28 -27.42 55.18
C GLY A 9 45.96 -26.59 54.99
N ARG A 10 45.70 -25.73 55.97
CA ARG A 10 44.50 -24.85 55.94
C ARG A 10 44.60 -23.80 54.82
N GLU A 11 45.74 -23.20 54.61
CA GLU A 11 46.01 -22.24 53.51
C GLU A 11 45.83 -22.87 52.12
N LYS A 12 46.35 -24.07 51.92
CA LYS A 12 46.19 -24.80 50.65
C LYS A 12 44.73 -25.13 50.33
N THR A 13 43.94 -25.48 51.35
CA THR A 13 42.54 -25.79 51.21
C THR A 13 41.70 -24.55 50.87
N VAL A 14 42.00 -23.41 51.55
CA VAL A 14 41.32 -22.12 51.29
C VAL A 14 41.70 -21.60 49.88
N ARG A 15 42.96 -21.74 49.45
CA ARG A 15 43.41 -21.33 48.12
C ARG A 15 42.72 -22.18 47.00
N ARG A 16 42.56 -23.48 47.22
CA ARG A 16 41.84 -24.36 46.29
C ARG A 16 40.32 -24.01 46.21
N LYS A 17 39.68 -23.68 47.34
CA LYS A 17 38.28 -23.23 47.33
C LYS A 17 38.11 -21.91 46.60
N ARG A 18 38.95 -20.92 46.84
CA ARG A 18 38.93 -19.64 46.13
C ARG A 18 39.15 -19.82 44.64
N PHE A 19 40.07 -20.67 44.25
CA PHE A 19 40.33 -20.98 42.83
C PHE A 19 39.13 -21.63 42.14
N ARG A 20 38.46 -22.60 42.79
CA ARG A 20 37.23 -23.23 42.25
C ARG A 20 36.07 -22.20 42.13
N ILE A 21 35.92 -21.34 43.10
CA ILE A 21 34.90 -20.28 43.02
C ILE A 21 35.22 -19.33 41.87
N ALA A 22 36.46 -18.89 41.71
CA ALA A 22 36.86 -18.01 40.62
C ALA A 22 36.63 -18.63 39.25
N VAL A 23 36.98 -19.93 39.06
CA VAL A 23 36.70 -20.65 37.81
C VAL A 23 35.20 -20.76 37.57
N PHE A 24 34.40 -21.11 38.58
CA PHE A 24 32.95 -21.20 38.45
C PHE A 24 32.32 -19.84 38.08
N THR A 25 32.77 -18.76 38.73
CA THR A 25 32.31 -17.39 38.41
C THR A 25 32.70 -16.99 37.00
N ALA A 26 33.91 -17.33 36.55
CA ALA A 26 34.36 -17.03 35.18
C ALA A 26 33.53 -17.79 34.12
N VAL A 27 33.22 -19.05 34.37
CA VAL A 27 32.38 -19.87 33.50
C VAL A 27 30.95 -19.30 33.42
N LEU A 28 30.37 -18.96 34.59
CA LEU A 28 29.05 -18.36 34.69
C LEU A 28 28.95 -17.03 33.95
N LEU A 29 29.97 -16.19 34.09
CA LEU A 29 30.08 -14.90 33.40
C LEU A 29 30.22 -15.10 31.88
N GLY A 30 30.97 -16.12 31.45
CA GLY A 30 31.08 -16.52 30.04
C GLY A 30 29.73 -16.95 29.46
N ILE A 31 28.94 -17.75 30.19
CA ILE A 31 27.60 -18.18 29.78
C ILE A 31 26.68 -16.96 29.64
N VAL A 32 26.68 -16.06 30.62
CA VAL A 32 25.86 -14.85 30.58
C VAL A 32 26.21 -13.98 29.36
N LEU A 33 27.49 -13.77 29.09
CA LEU A 33 27.93 -13.02 27.91
C LEU A 33 27.51 -13.70 26.60
N MET A 34 27.58 -15.02 26.53
CA MET A 34 27.15 -15.79 25.36
C MET A 34 25.65 -15.64 25.12
N VAL A 35 24.86 -15.69 26.18
CA VAL A 35 23.41 -15.49 26.10
C VAL A 35 23.08 -14.08 25.61
N PHE A 36 23.72 -13.04 26.13
CA PHE A 36 23.52 -11.66 25.68
C PHE A 36 23.87 -11.50 24.20
N ARG A 37 25.00 -12.06 23.74
CA ARG A 37 25.40 -12.03 22.34
C ARG A 37 24.41 -12.77 21.43
N TYR A 38 23.88 -13.89 21.90
CA TYR A 38 22.85 -14.63 21.18
C TYR A 38 21.56 -13.82 21.03
N PHE A 39 21.09 -13.19 22.11
CA PHE A 39 19.89 -12.34 22.04
C PHE A 39 20.09 -11.13 21.13
N ASP A 40 21.23 -10.48 21.18
CA ASP A 40 21.55 -9.35 20.30
C ASP A 40 21.56 -9.79 18.83
N PHE A 41 22.18 -10.91 18.52
CA PHE A 41 22.21 -11.50 17.19
C PHE A 41 20.80 -11.85 16.69
N VAL A 42 20.00 -12.55 17.49
CA VAL A 42 18.63 -12.95 17.12
C VAL A 42 17.73 -11.73 16.90
N SER A 43 17.80 -10.76 17.82
CA SER A 43 17.02 -9.53 17.70
C SER A 43 17.35 -8.76 16.44
N LYS A 44 18.63 -8.64 16.11
CA LYS A 44 19.10 -7.97 14.88
C LYS A 44 18.63 -8.72 13.62
N THR A 45 18.76 -10.04 13.61
CA THR A 45 18.35 -10.88 12.47
C THR A 45 16.84 -10.78 12.24
N ILE A 46 16.02 -10.88 13.31
CA ILE A 46 14.56 -10.76 13.20
C ILE A 46 14.17 -9.36 12.69
N TYR A 47 14.84 -8.32 13.18
CA TYR A 47 14.57 -6.95 12.74
C TYR A 47 14.90 -6.76 11.26
N GLU A 48 16.08 -7.19 10.81
CA GLU A 48 16.51 -7.09 9.40
C GLU A 48 15.60 -7.89 8.48
N GLU A 49 15.20 -9.10 8.86
CA GLU A 49 14.29 -9.94 8.10
C GLU A 49 12.88 -9.32 8.03
N SER A 50 12.38 -8.79 9.14
CA SER A 50 11.06 -8.12 9.18
C SER A 50 11.03 -6.87 8.30
N VAL A 51 12.08 -6.04 8.34
CA VAL A 51 12.19 -4.84 7.50
C VAL A 51 12.28 -5.23 6.03
N SER A 52 13.08 -6.24 5.69
CA SER A 52 13.21 -6.73 4.31
C SER A 52 11.86 -7.24 3.78
N HIS A 53 11.16 -8.05 4.58
CA HIS A 53 9.86 -8.58 4.20
C HIS A 53 8.80 -7.47 4.02
N LEU A 54 8.75 -6.48 4.93
CA LEU A 54 7.87 -5.33 4.77
C LEU A 54 8.18 -4.53 3.50
N THR A 55 9.45 -4.31 3.22
CA THR A 55 9.88 -3.60 2.01
C THR A 55 9.45 -4.36 0.74
N GLU A 56 9.58 -5.67 0.74
CA GLU A 56 9.14 -6.52 -0.38
C GLU A 56 7.62 -6.44 -0.58
N VAL A 57 6.84 -6.54 0.51
CA VAL A 57 5.38 -6.40 0.47
C VAL A 57 4.97 -5.02 -0.06
N PHE A 58 5.65 -3.96 0.37
CA PHE A 58 5.42 -2.62 -0.16
C PHE A 58 5.69 -2.51 -1.66
N HIS A 59 6.81 -3.05 -2.13
CA HIS A 59 7.13 -3.06 -3.56
C HIS A 59 6.12 -3.87 -4.38
N GLN A 60 5.70 -5.02 -3.89
CA GLN A 60 4.67 -5.83 -4.55
C GLN A 60 3.33 -5.09 -4.61
N SER A 61 2.94 -4.42 -3.52
CA SER A 61 1.71 -3.63 -3.47
C SER A 61 1.77 -2.42 -4.41
N ASP A 62 2.89 -1.70 -4.46
CA ASP A 62 3.08 -0.56 -5.38
C ASP A 62 3.00 -1.01 -6.84
N ASN A 63 3.68 -2.10 -7.20
CA ASN A 63 3.62 -2.66 -8.54
C ASN A 63 2.20 -3.09 -8.93
N MET A 64 1.49 -3.75 -8.02
CA MET A 64 0.10 -4.18 -8.26
C MET A 64 -0.83 -2.97 -8.44
N LEU A 65 -0.66 -1.91 -7.64
CA LEU A 65 -1.44 -0.68 -7.79
C LEU A 65 -1.14 0.01 -9.12
N ARG A 66 0.11 0.07 -9.54
CA ARG A 66 0.50 0.63 -10.84
C ARG A 66 -0.13 -0.16 -12.00
N GLU A 67 0.00 -1.49 -11.98
CA GLU A 67 -0.57 -2.36 -13.00
C GLU A 67 -2.09 -2.22 -13.08
N LEU A 68 -2.79 -2.16 -11.93
CA LEU A 68 -4.22 -1.92 -11.87
C LEU A 68 -4.59 -0.55 -12.45
N THR A 69 -3.83 0.47 -12.12
CA THR A 69 -4.00 1.84 -12.61
C THR A 69 -3.84 1.91 -14.13
N ASP A 70 -2.74 1.39 -14.65
CA ASP A 70 -2.44 1.40 -16.08
C ASP A 70 -3.49 0.61 -16.88
N LYS A 71 -3.93 -0.51 -16.33
CA LYS A 71 -5.00 -1.32 -16.92
C LYS A 71 -6.31 -0.54 -16.99
N ASN A 72 -6.72 0.10 -15.88
CA ASN A 72 -7.98 0.83 -15.81
C ASN A 72 -7.98 2.06 -16.74
N LEU A 73 -6.89 2.82 -16.78
CA LEU A 73 -6.76 3.94 -17.73
C LEU A 73 -6.74 3.46 -19.18
N THR A 74 -6.08 2.35 -19.47
CA THR A 74 -6.09 1.75 -20.81
C THR A 74 -7.53 1.40 -21.26
N TYR A 75 -8.33 0.81 -20.37
CA TYR A 75 -9.74 0.54 -20.68
C TYR A 75 -10.52 1.83 -20.94
N LEU A 76 -10.35 2.84 -20.10
CA LEU A 76 -11.02 4.13 -20.27
C LEU A 76 -10.62 4.81 -21.59
N HIS A 77 -9.36 4.75 -21.99
CA HIS A 77 -8.92 5.27 -23.29
C HIS A 77 -9.62 4.58 -24.45
N ILE A 78 -9.63 3.24 -24.44
CA ILE A 78 -10.32 2.47 -25.50
C ILE A 78 -11.81 2.80 -25.53
N TRP A 79 -12.43 2.95 -24.37
CA TRP A 79 -13.85 3.29 -24.28
C TRP A 79 -14.11 4.72 -24.70
N GLY A 80 -13.25 5.66 -24.31
CA GLY A 80 -13.35 7.05 -24.74
C GLY A 80 -13.30 7.19 -26.25
N GLU A 81 -12.35 6.53 -26.90
CA GLU A 81 -12.23 6.53 -28.37
C GLU A 81 -13.47 5.91 -29.05
N ASN A 82 -13.99 4.82 -28.51
CA ASN A 82 -15.19 4.18 -29.05
C ASN A 82 -16.44 5.04 -28.85
N LEU A 83 -16.59 5.68 -27.69
CA LEU A 83 -17.71 6.57 -27.41
C LEU A 83 -17.76 7.78 -28.32
N GLN A 84 -16.61 8.36 -28.67
CA GLN A 84 -16.53 9.47 -29.64
C GLN A 84 -17.04 9.08 -31.03
N ASN A 85 -16.92 7.82 -31.39
CA ASN A 85 -17.36 7.30 -32.68
C ASN A 85 -18.82 6.77 -32.67
N THR A 86 -19.48 6.80 -31.51
CA THR A 86 -20.83 6.25 -31.33
C THR A 86 -21.84 7.40 -31.26
N SER A 87 -22.82 7.40 -32.15
CA SER A 87 -23.81 8.48 -32.28
C SER A 87 -25.16 8.16 -31.61
N SER A 88 -25.39 6.90 -31.24
CA SER A 88 -26.66 6.43 -30.69
C SER A 88 -26.57 6.29 -29.17
N GLU A 89 -27.48 6.91 -28.40
CA GLU A 89 -27.56 6.77 -26.96
C GLU A 89 -27.76 5.32 -26.49
N ASP A 90 -28.52 4.53 -27.23
CA ASP A 90 -28.74 3.11 -26.92
C ASP A 90 -27.46 2.28 -27.11
N GLU A 91 -26.67 2.59 -28.14
CA GLU A 91 -25.37 1.96 -28.36
C GLU A 91 -24.39 2.36 -27.25
N ILE A 92 -24.33 3.62 -26.87
CA ILE A 92 -23.53 4.12 -25.72
C ILE A 92 -23.88 3.33 -24.45
N ARG A 93 -25.17 3.21 -24.14
CA ARG A 93 -25.65 2.49 -22.96
C ARG A 93 -25.25 1.02 -22.96
N ASN A 94 -25.43 0.33 -24.08
CA ASN A 94 -25.08 -1.08 -24.20
C ASN A 94 -23.56 -1.27 -24.13
N TYR A 95 -22.80 -0.38 -24.75
CA TYR A 95 -21.36 -0.41 -24.72
C TYR A 95 -20.82 -0.26 -23.28
N ILE A 96 -21.30 0.74 -22.54
CA ILE A 96 -20.88 0.99 -21.16
C ILE A 96 -21.25 -0.18 -20.25
N LYS A 97 -22.46 -0.74 -20.40
CA LYS A 97 -22.89 -1.89 -19.61
C LYS A 97 -21.93 -3.08 -19.79
N ASN A 98 -21.58 -3.42 -21.01
CA ASN A 98 -20.65 -4.50 -21.30
C ASN A 98 -19.25 -4.18 -20.74
N ALA A 99 -18.81 -2.94 -20.88
CA ALA A 99 -17.53 -2.47 -20.38
C ALA A 99 -17.42 -2.55 -18.86
N GLN A 100 -18.48 -2.21 -18.14
CA GLN A 100 -18.53 -2.34 -16.67
C GLN A 100 -18.43 -3.81 -16.23
N GLU A 101 -19.14 -4.72 -16.89
CA GLU A 101 -19.10 -6.15 -16.58
C GLU A 101 -17.70 -6.74 -16.81
N ASP A 102 -17.03 -6.35 -17.90
CA ASP A 102 -15.71 -6.88 -18.27
C ASP A 102 -14.57 -6.34 -17.40
N ALA A 103 -14.62 -5.07 -17.01
CA ALA A 103 -13.53 -4.42 -16.28
C ALA A 103 -13.72 -4.39 -14.76
N GLY A 104 -14.94 -4.69 -14.28
CA GLY A 104 -15.23 -4.71 -12.84
C GLY A 104 -15.35 -3.31 -12.22
N PHE A 105 -15.67 -2.28 -13.01
CA PHE A 105 -16.00 -0.96 -12.46
C PHE A 105 -17.36 -0.99 -11.76
N LEU A 106 -17.44 -0.28 -10.62
CA LEU A 106 -18.68 -0.17 -9.87
C LEU A 106 -19.70 0.70 -10.60
N ASP A 107 -19.27 1.86 -11.07
CA ASP A 107 -20.09 2.87 -11.72
C ASP A 107 -19.32 3.51 -12.87
N PHE A 108 -20.04 4.09 -13.83
CA PHE A 108 -19.50 4.84 -14.95
C PHE A 108 -20.16 6.21 -15.01
N PHE A 109 -19.36 7.25 -15.16
CA PHE A 109 -19.79 8.62 -15.16
C PHE A 109 -19.35 9.34 -16.44
N PHE A 110 -20.23 10.19 -16.94
CA PHE A 110 -19.85 11.30 -17.82
C PHE A 110 -19.58 12.49 -16.91
N LEU A 111 -18.38 13.00 -16.93
CA LEU A 111 -17.87 13.99 -15.98
C LEU A 111 -17.61 15.31 -16.70
N SER A 112 -18.15 16.42 -16.20
CA SER A 112 -17.76 17.74 -16.66
C SER A 112 -16.57 18.27 -15.86
N ALA A 113 -15.81 19.21 -16.44
CA ALA A 113 -14.62 19.77 -15.84
C ALA A 113 -14.87 20.51 -14.51
N ASP A 114 -16.09 20.86 -14.19
CA ASP A 114 -16.50 21.48 -12.92
C ASP A 114 -16.95 20.45 -11.85
N GLY A 115 -16.73 19.16 -12.09
CA GLY A 115 -17.00 18.08 -11.15
C GLY A 115 -18.45 17.57 -11.14
N ASN A 116 -19.33 18.13 -11.97
CA ASN A 116 -20.67 17.55 -12.16
C ASN A 116 -20.58 16.26 -12.96
N TYR A 117 -21.43 15.31 -12.64
CA TYR A 117 -21.49 14.05 -13.38
C TYR A 117 -22.90 13.65 -13.77
N LYS A 118 -22.98 12.82 -14.80
CA LYS A 118 -24.18 12.09 -15.19
C LYS A 118 -23.85 10.63 -15.41
N MET A 119 -24.62 9.75 -14.80
CA MET A 119 -24.52 8.31 -15.00
C MET A 119 -25.29 7.86 -16.24
N VAL A 120 -24.96 6.69 -16.77
CA VAL A 120 -25.71 6.06 -17.86
C VAL A 120 -27.16 5.81 -17.50
N THR A 121 -27.46 5.61 -16.23
CA THR A 121 -28.84 5.48 -15.68
C THR A 121 -29.63 6.78 -15.72
N GLY A 122 -29.00 7.92 -16.00
CA GLY A 122 -29.58 9.25 -15.96
C GLY A 122 -29.46 9.98 -14.61
N GLU A 123 -28.92 9.32 -13.58
CA GLU A 123 -28.62 9.96 -12.30
C GLU A 123 -27.54 11.02 -12.48
N THR A 124 -27.72 12.16 -11.84
CA THR A 124 -26.76 13.28 -11.87
C THR A 124 -26.33 13.65 -10.46
N GLY A 125 -25.13 14.16 -10.32
CA GLY A 125 -24.61 14.61 -9.04
C GLY A 125 -23.32 15.41 -9.18
N TYR A 126 -22.62 15.56 -8.06
CA TYR A 126 -21.36 16.28 -7.97
C TYR A 126 -20.34 15.42 -7.21
N LEU A 127 -19.16 15.23 -7.77
CA LEU A 127 -18.10 14.39 -7.20
C LEU A 127 -17.25 15.11 -6.14
N GLY A 128 -17.36 16.43 -6.01
CA GLY A 128 -16.56 17.19 -5.05
C GLY A 128 -15.04 17.03 -5.28
N LEU A 129 -14.62 17.07 -6.54
CA LEU A 129 -13.24 16.98 -6.92
C LEU A 129 -12.41 18.13 -6.33
N GLN A 130 -11.13 17.90 -6.09
CA GLN A 130 -10.20 18.98 -5.71
C GLN A 130 -9.93 19.88 -6.92
N GLU A 131 -9.68 21.15 -6.68
CA GLU A 131 -9.46 22.16 -7.74
C GLU A 131 -8.34 21.78 -8.73
N ASN A 132 -7.28 21.13 -8.24
CA ASN A 132 -6.20 20.66 -9.10
C ASN A 132 -6.65 19.53 -10.06
N ILE A 133 -7.65 18.74 -9.70
CA ILE A 133 -8.18 17.65 -10.54
C ILE A 133 -9.02 18.22 -11.68
N GLU A 134 -9.84 19.24 -11.40
CA GLU A 134 -10.58 19.95 -12.43
C GLU A 134 -9.65 20.57 -13.47
N GLU A 135 -8.52 21.14 -13.03
CA GLU A 135 -7.52 21.71 -13.91
C GLU A 135 -6.83 20.64 -14.77
N GLU A 136 -6.47 19.48 -14.20
CA GLU A 136 -5.89 18.34 -14.93
C GLU A 136 -6.83 17.84 -16.04
N ILE A 137 -8.13 17.71 -15.77
CA ILE A 137 -9.12 17.33 -16.77
C ILE A 137 -9.17 18.38 -17.89
N ARG A 138 -9.17 19.67 -17.57
CA ARG A 138 -9.15 20.76 -18.56
C ARG A 138 -7.89 20.79 -19.42
N GLN A 139 -6.77 20.37 -18.86
CA GLN A 139 -5.49 20.24 -19.57
C GLN A 139 -5.41 19.00 -20.44
N GLY A 140 -6.37 18.10 -20.36
CA GLY A 140 -6.42 16.86 -21.12
C GLY A 140 -5.62 15.72 -20.52
N ASN A 141 -5.34 15.77 -19.21
CA ASN A 141 -4.61 14.75 -18.49
C ASN A 141 -5.54 13.71 -17.87
N ASP A 142 -5.10 12.46 -17.85
CA ASP A 142 -5.77 11.42 -17.08
C ASP A 142 -5.68 11.70 -15.59
N VAL A 143 -6.75 11.37 -14.87
CA VAL A 143 -6.86 11.66 -13.44
C VAL A 143 -7.20 10.42 -12.66
N ILE A 144 -6.56 10.28 -11.51
CA ILE A 144 -6.92 9.30 -10.48
C ILE A 144 -7.13 10.07 -9.19
N ALA A 145 -8.35 9.99 -8.67
CA ALA A 145 -8.74 10.76 -7.50
C ALA A 145 -9.60 9.98 -6.52
N ASN A 146 -9.51 10.37 -5.27
CA ASN A 146 -10.51 9.98 -4.28
C ASN A 146 -11.70 10.94 -4.38
N ALA A 147 -12.88 10.39 -4.55
CA ALA A 147 -14.12 11.16 -4.56
C ALA A 147 -15.07 10.71 -3.44
N ALA A 148 -15.81 11.65 -2.89
CA ALA A 148 -16.86 11.38 -1.94
C ALA A 148 -18.22 11.61 -2.62
N VAL A 149 -18.97 10.53 -2.81
CA VAL A 149 -20.35 10.61 -3.30
C VAL A 149 -21.28 10.53 -2.10
N PRO A 150 -22.26 11.44 -1.95
CA PRO A 150 -23.21 11.40 -0.85
C PRO A 150 -23.90 10.04 -0.74
N GLY A 151 -23.85 9.44 0.46
CA GLY A 151 -24.45 8.13 0.73
C GLY A 151 -23.65 6.91 0.29
N LYS A 152 -22.46 7.08 -0.30
CA LYS A 152 -21.52 6.00 -0.66
C LYS A 152 -20.23 6.12 0.15
N SER A 153 -19.46 5.03 0.22
CA SER A 153 -18.10 5.04 0.73
C SER A 153 -17.21 5.90 -0.17
N GLN A 154 -16.00 6.24 0.30
CA GLN A 154 -14.99 6.85 -0.58
C GLN A 154 -14.76 5.96 -1.81
N LEU A 155 -14.79 6.59 -2.98
CA LEU A 155 -14.57 5.94 -4.27
C LEU A 155 -13.22 6.36 -4.82
N LEU A 156 -12.54 5.41 -5.46
CA LEU A 156 -11.41 5.72 -6.32
C LEU A 156 -11.96 5.95 -7.73
N VAL A 157 -11.76 7.15 -8.24
CA VAL A 157 -12.22 7.58 -9.55
C VAL A 157 -11.05 7.61 -10.51
N PHE A 158 -11.23 6.98 -11.66
CA PHE A 158 -10.34 7.08 -12.81
C PHE A 158 -11.08 7.92 -13.86
N ALA A 159 -10.47 8.96 -14.38
CA ALA A 159 -11.08 9.77 -15.41
C ALA A 159 -10.09 10.04 -16.55
N THR A 160 -10.62 9.99 -17.79
CA THR A 160 -9.86 10.33 -18.99
C THR A 160 -10.60 11.36 -19.82
N PRO A 161 -9.95 12.47 -20.23
CA PRO A 161 -10.51 13.45 -21.14
C PRO A 161 -10.43 13.03 -22.62
N LYS A 162 -10.10 11.78 -22.90
CA LYS A 162 -10.12 11.20 -24.26
C LYS A 162 -11.51 11.17 -24.89
N ALA A 163 -12.55 11.19 -24.04
CA ALA A 163 -13.93 11.31 -24.47
C ALA A 163 -14.52 12.61 -23.96
N HIS A 164 -15.01 13.43 -24.87
CA HIS A 164 -15.77 14.64 -24.60
C HIS A 164 -16.97 14.71 -25.55
N GLY A 165 -18.04 15.31 -25.10
CA GLY A 165 -19.25 15.38 -25.92
C GLY A 165 -20.51 15.67 -25.13
N THR A 166 -21.63 15.17 -25.65
CA THR A 166 -22.95 15.35 -25.00
C THR A 166 -23.65 14.00 -24.88
N TYR A 167 -24.09 13.67 -23.66
CA TYR A 167 -24.91 12.50 -23.40
C TYR A 167 -26.24 12.91 -22.74
N GLN A 168 -27.37 12.66 -23.40
CA GLN A 168 -28.70 13.07 -22.93
C GLN A 168 -28.77 14.55 -22.49
N GLY A 169 -28.20 15.45 -23.29
CA GLY A 169 -28.18 16.89 -23.00
C GLY A 169 -27.18 17.34 -21.92
N PHE A 170 -26.36 16.43 -21.40
CA PHE A 170 -25.28 16.73 -20.47
C PHE A 170 -23.94 16.82 -21.23
N GLU A 171 -23.30 17.98 -21.18
CA GLU A 171 -21.95 18.17 -21.74
C GLU A 171 -20.94 17.60 -20.79
N TYR A 172 -20.02 16.77 -21.29
CA TYR A 172 -18.96 16.16 -20.51
C TYR A 172 -17.59 16.36 -21.15
N ASP A 173 -16.58 16.49 -20.29
CA ASP A 173 -15.18 16.70 -20.66
C ASP A 173 -14.31 15.46 -20.41
N ALA A 174 -14.83 14.49 -19.68
CA ALA A 174 -14.15 13.22 -19.36
C ALA A 174 -15.16 12.09 -19.09
N ILE A 175 -14.67 10.88 -19.11
CA ILE A 175 -15.40 9.68 -18.67
C ILE A 175 -14.61 8.98 -17.58
#